data_4476951071d60f68a808c5261ed613a2
#
_entry.id   4476951071d60f68a808c5261ed613a2
#
_cell.length_a   1.000
_cell.length_b   1.000
_cell.length_c   1.000
_cell.angle_alpha   90.00
_cell.angle_beta   90.00
_cell.angle_gamma   90.00
#
_symmetry.space_group_name_H-M   'P 1'
#
loop_
_entity.id
_entity.type
_entity.pdbx_description
1 polymer ?
#
loop_
_entity_poly.entity_id
_entity_poly.type
_entity_poly.pdbx_seq_one_letter_code
_entity_poly.pdbx_strand_id
1 'polypeptide(L)'
;VARDTSPQCKQCRREGQKLFLKGERCFTDKCGVERRSYPPGEHGRGRLRQSEYRVQLREKQKTRRYYQVLEKQFRAYYDKASRQDGVTGENLLRLLESRFDNVLVRLGFAASRRQARQLVSHGHWMINGRRVDIPSYQVRPEDIISIKPGSSATETIQRATELVSTVPAWLQADHDALTAKVLRYPERSEISAPVQEQLIVELYSK
;
A
#
# COMPACT_ATOMS: atom_id res chain seq x y z
N VAL A 1 5.78 4.72 15.59
CA VAL A 1 5.68 3.50 14.76
C VAL A 1 6.84 3.47 13.79
N ALA A 2 7.65 2.38 13.82
CA ALA A 2 8.79 2.20 12.92
C ALA A 2 8.33 2.17 11.45
N ARG A 3 9.01 2.93 10.59
CA ARG A 3 8.72 3.02 9.16
C ARG A 3 10.02 3.13 8.35
N ASP A 4 9.97 2.76 7.07
CA ASP A 4 11.08 3.02 6.15
C ASP A 4 11.06 4.51 5.76
N THR A 5 12.10 5.24 6.17
CA THR A 5 12.30 6.67 5.86
C THR A 5 13.23 6.88 4.68
N SER A 6 13.75 5.80 4.08
CA SER A 6 14.68 5.87 2.95
C SER A 6 14.08 6.57 1.72
N PRO A 7 14.92 7.06 0.80
CA PRO A 7 14.47 7.75 -0.41
C PRO A 7 13.60 6.86 -1.30
N GLN A 8 12.31 7.19 -1.44
CA GLN A 8 11.29 6.39 -2.14
C GLN A 8 11.65 6.14 -3.63
N CYS A 9 12.15 7.16 -4.34
CA CYS A 9 12.53 7.00 -5.75
C CYS A 9 13.67 5.99 -5.96
N LYS A 10 14.57 5.82 -4.95
CA LYS A 10 15.60 4.77 -5.01
C LYS A 10 14.98 3.38 -4.91
N GLN A 11 13.86 3.24 -4.19
CA GLN A 11 13.12 1.98 -4.07
C GLN A 11 12.49 1.60 -5.42
N CYS A 12 11.76 2.52 -6.07
CA CYS A 12 11.17 2.29 -7.38
C CYS A 12 12.24 1.93 -8.43
N ARG A 13 13.35 2.67 -8.47
CA ARG A 13 14.47 2.39 -9.37
C ARG A 13 15.10 1.02 -9.13
N ARG A 14 15.18 0.57 -7.88
CA ARG A 14 15.71 -0.77 -7.54
C ARG A 14 14.81 -1.89 -8.06
N GLU A 15 13.50 -1.67 -8.09
CA GLU A 15 12.53 -2.63 -8.62
C GLU A 15 12.30 -2.47 -10.14
N GLY A 16 12.88 -1.45 -10.77
CA GLY A 16 12.76 -1.20 -12.20
C GLY A 16 11.37 -0.73 -12.66
N GLN A 17 10.49 -0.35 -11.73
CA GLN A 17 9.12 0.06 -12.06
C GLN A 17 8.60 1.11 -11.10
N LYS A 18 7.54 1.83 -11.52
CA LYS A 18 6.84 2.80 -10.68
C LYS A 18 6.00 2.06 -9.63
N LEU A 19 6.22 2.37 -8.35
CA LEU A 19 5.42 1.88 -7.24
C LEU A 19 4.48 2.97 -6.68
N PHE A 20 4.43 4.13 -7.32
CA PHE A 20 3.55 5.27 -6.97
C PHE A 20 3.63 5.69 -5.49
N LEU A 21 4.85 5.71 -4.92
CA LEU A 21 5.08 5.96 -3.51
C LEU A 21 5.01 7.44 -3.09
N LYS A 22 5.00 8.37 -4.05
CA LYS A 22 4.99 9.83 -3.81
C LYS A 22 3.75 10.56 -4.32
N GLY A 23 2.67 9.84 -4.65
CA GLY A 23 1.44 10.44 -5.18
C GLY A 23 1.67 11.17 -6.50
N GLU A 24 1.15 12.39 -6.64
CA GLU A 24 1.18 13.21 -7.87
C GLU A 24 2.52 13.22 -8.60
N ARG A 25 3.61 13.38 -7.87
CA ARG A 25 4.96 13.41 -8.45
C ARG A 25 5.30 12.17 -9.29
N CYS A 26 4.66 11.04 -9.04
CA CYS A 26 4.90 9.80 -9.77
C CYS A 26 4.27 9.81 -11.17
N PHE A 27 3.35 10.72 -11.42
CA PHE A 27 2.65 10.89 -12.70
C PHE A 27 3.29 11.98 -13.58
N THR A 28 4.26 12.72 -13.04
CA THR A 28 4.96 13.79 -13.76
C THR A 28 6.33 13.35 -14.26
N ASP A 29 6.93 14.13 -15.15
CA ASP A 29 8.32 14.00 -15.65
C ASP A 29 9.39 14.05 -14.54
N LYS A 30 9.01 14.54 -13.34
CA LYS A 30 9.85 14.56 -12.13
C LYS A 30 9.99 13.18 -11.47
N CYS A 31 9.36 12.13 -12.04
CA CYS A 31 9.46 10.77 -11.53
C CYS A 31 10.92 10.27 -11.62
N GLY A 32 11.42 9.67 -10.52
CA GLY A 32 12.80 9.18 -10.47
C GLY A 32 13.08 7.99 -11.38
N VAL A 33 12.06 7.21 -11.77
CA VAL A 33 12.18 6.08 -12.71
C VAL A 33 12.27 6.62 -14.14
N GLU A 34 11.46 7.63 -14.51
CA GLU A 34 11.50 8.28 -15.81
C GLU A 34 12.88 8.92 -16.08
N ARG A 35 13.38 9.66 -15.09
CA ARG A 35 14.67 10.34 -15.21
C ARG A 35 15.87 9.39 -15.23
N ARG A 36 15.80 8.28 -14.52
CA ARG A 36 16.90 7.31 -14.36
C ARG A 36 16.31 5.91 -14.17
N SER A 37 16.15 5.16 -15.24
CA SER A 37 15.53 3.83 -15.26
C SER A 37 16.39 2.72 -14.62
N TYR A 38 17.65 2.98 -14.33
CA TYR A 38 18.57 2.00 -13.76
C TYR A 38 18.58 2.03 -12.20
N PRO A 39 18.90 0.90 -11.55
CA PRO A 39 19.02 0.81 -10.10
C PRO A 39 19.99 1.82 -9.50
N PRO A 40 19.78 2.29 -8.25
CA PRO A 40 20.69 3.20 -7.59
C PRO A 40 22.00 2.50 -7.19
N GLY A 41 23.08 3.27 -7.11
CA GLY A 41 24.41 2.83 -6.73
C GLY A 41 25.37 2.78 -7.90
N GLU A 42 26.66 2.63 -7.62
CA GLU A 42 27.75 2.61 -8.58
C GLU A 42 27.56 1.51 -9.64
N HIS A 43 27.20 0.31 -9.21
CA HIS A 43 26.95 -0.84 -10.07
C HIS A 43 25.54 -0.91 -10.67
N GLY A 44 24.76 0.16 -10.59
CA GLY A 44 23.35 0.17 -11.05
C GLY A 44 23.18 -0.08 -12.56
N ARG A 45 24.19 0.20 -13.36
CA ARG A 45 24.21 -0.04 -14.82
C ARG A 45 24.85 -1.38 -15.21
N GLY A 46 25.46 -2.09 -14.25
CA GLY A 46 26.11 -3.36 -14.49
C GLY A 46 25.10 -4.47 -14.81
N ARG A 47 25.55 -5.45 -15.59
CA ARG A 47 24.76 -6.67 -15.86
C ARG A 47 24.67 -7.51 -14.59
N LEU A 48 23.46 -7.74 -14.11
CA LEU A 48 23.21 -8.53 -12.92
C LEU A 48 22.68 -9.91 -13.31
N ARG A 49 23.36 -10.95 -12.81
CA ARG A 49 22.90 -12.33 -13.02
C ARG A 49 21.53 -12.52 -12.38
N GLN A 50 20.59 -13.04 -13.14
CA GLN A 50 19.26 -13.40 -12.71
C GLN A 50 19.29 -14.83 -12.17
N SER A 51 19.24 -15.00 -10.82
CA SER A 51 18.99 -16.30 -10.19
C SER A 51 17.54 -16.36 -9.76
N GLU A 52 16.99 -17.55 -9.65
CA GLU A 52 15.62 -17.78 -9.17
C GLU A 52 15.39 -17.14 -7.79
N TYR A 53 16.31 -17.40 -6.85
CA TYR A 53 16.27 -16.75 -5.54
C TYR A 53 16.19 -15.21 -5.63
N ARG A 54 16.97 -14.62 -6.54
CA ARG A 54 16.95 -13.17 -6.73
C ARG A 54 15.58 -12.68 -7.24
N VAL A 55 14.96 -13.41 -8.17
CA VAL A 55 13.63 -13.04 -8.70
C VAL A 55 12.61 -13.07 -7.56
N GLN A 56 12.56 -14.15 -6.81
CA GLN A 56 11.67 -14.31 -5.66
C GLN A 56 11.90 -13.22 -4.59
N LEU A 57 13.17 -12.96 -4.26
CA LEU A 57 13.53 -11.93 -3.29
C LEU A 57 13.11 -10.53 -3.77
N ARG A 58 13.31 -10.19 -5.05
CA ARG A 58 12.89 -8.90 -5.60
C ARG A 58 11.38 -8.74 -5.57
N GLU A 59 10.63 -9.79 -5.87
CA GLU A 59 9.18 -9.75 -5.80
C GLU A 59 8.67 -9.49 -4.39
N LYS A 60 9.23 -10.18 -3.39
CA LYS A 60 8.93 -9.93 -1.99
C LYS A 60 9.29 -8.49 -1.58
N GLN A 61 10.47 -8.01 -1.95
CA GLN A 61 10.90 -6.65 -1.60
C GLN A 61 10.06 -5.58 -2.30
N LYS A 62 9.64 -5.82 -3.53
CA LYS A 62 8.73 -4.96 -4.28
C LYS A 62 7.37 -4.83 -3.56
N THR A 63 6.78 -5.95 -3.19
CA THR A 63 5.50 -5.98 -2.47
C THR A 63 5.59 -5.25 -1.13
N ARG A 64 6.61 -5.54 -0.35
CA ARG A 64 6.85 -4.89 0.93
C ARG A 64 6.99 -3.36 0.79
N ARG A 65 7.70 -2.91 -0.25
CA ARG A 65 7.88 -1.47 -0.55
C ARG A 65 6.60 -0.83 -1.06
N TYR A 66 5.84 -1.54 -1.88
CA TYR A 66 4.57 -1.06 -2.39
C TYR A 66 3.60 -0.74 -1.24
N TYR A 67 3.45 -1.66 -0.27
CA TYR A 67 2.61 -1.45 0.91
C TYR A 67 3.30 -0.71 2.06
N GLN A 68 4.58 -0.34 1.90
CA GLN A 68 5.39 0.35 2.92
C GLN A 68 5.42 -0.36 4.28
N VAL A 69 5.49 -1.68 4.26
CA VAL A 69 5.54 -2.55 5.43
C VAL A 69 6.99 -2.97 5.71
N LEU A 70 7.40 -3.03 6.98
CA LEU A 70 8.71 -3.53 7.38
C LEU A 70 8.75 -5.07 7.36
N GLU A 71 9.95 -5.64 7.25
CA GLU A 71 10.16 -7.10 7.08
C GLU A 71 9.48 -7.93 8.17
N LYS A 72 9.68 -7.59 9.44
CA LYS A 72 9.07 -8.32 10.56
C LYS A 72 7.54 -8.37 10.45
N GLN A 73 6.92 -7.23 10.12
CA GLN A 73 5.47 -7.15 9.98
C GLN A 73 4.99 -7.86 8.72
N PHE A 74 5.74 -7.80 7.62
CA PHE A 74 5.40 -8.49 6.38
C PHE A 74 5.42 -10.01 6.57
N ARG A 75 6.44 -10.53 7.26
CA ARG A 75 6.52 -11.95 7.62
C ARG A 75 5.35 -12.38 8.50
N ALA A 76 4.97 -11.58 9.48
CA ALA A 76 3.80 -11.87 10.31
C ALA A 76 2.49 -11.92 9.49
N TYR A 77 2.35 -11.10 8.43
CA TYR A 77 1.21 -11.22 7.50
C TYR A 77 1.28 -12.50 6.69
N TYR A 78 2.46 -12.91 6.24
CA TYR A 78 2.63 -14.18 5.54
C TYR A 78 2.28 -15.37 6.44
N ASP A 79 2.81 -15.41 7.67
CA ASP A 79 2.51 -16.46 8.64
C ASP A 79 1.01 -16.52 8.99
N LYS A 80 0.32 -15.37 9.01
CA LYS A 80 -1.12 -15.31 9.20
C LYS A 80 -1.87 -15.82 7.97
N ALA A 81 -1.43 -15.44 6.77
CA ALA A 81 -2.05 -15.86 5.51
C ALA A 81 -1.92 -17.36 5.26
N SER A 82 -0.78 -17.97 5.63
CA SER A 82 -0.53 -19.41 5.44
C SER A 82 -1.38 -20.31 6.36
N ARG A 83 -1.94 -19.74 7.45
CA ARG A 83 -2.85 -20.43 8.37
C ARG A 83 -4.33 -20.30 8.00
N GLN A 84 -4.65 -19.48 7.02
CA GLN A 84 -6.01 -19.28 6.55
C GLN A 84 -6.32 -20.25 5.41
N ASP A 85 -7.55 -20.70 5.35
CA ASP A 85 -8.03 -21.53 4.24
C ASP A 85 -7.94 -20.79 2.90
N GLY A 86 -7.64 -21.53 1.82
CA GLY A 86 -7.52 -21.00 0.48
C GLY A 86 -6.07 -20.76 0.04
N VAL A 87 -5.89 -19.92 -0.98
CA VAL A 87 -4.58 -19.66 -1.60
C VAL A 87 -3.79 -18.65 -0.75
N THR A 88 -2.67 -19.08 -0.18
CA THR A 88 -1.83 -18.26 0.73
C THR A 88 -1.45 -16.91 0.11
N GLY A 89 -1.12 -16.86 -1.18
CA GLY A 89 -0.75 -15.63 -1.86
C GLY A 89 -1.89 -14.62 -1.93
N GLU A 90 -3.10 -15.07 -2.22
CA GLU A 90 -4.29 -14.22 -2.24
C GLU A 90 -4.64 -13.73 -0.84
N ASN A 91 -4.58 -14.61 0.17
CA ASN A 91 -4.79 -14.25 1.56
C ASN A 91 -3.79 -13.19 2.02
N LEU A 92 -2.51 -13.31 1.65
CA LEU A 92 -1.49 -12.31 1.93
C LEU A 92 -1.84 -10.95 1.33
N LEU A 93 -2.22 -10.91 0.05
CA LEU A 93 -2.61 -9.67 -0.61
C LEU A 93 -3.88 -9.08 0.02
N ARG A 94 -4.88 -9.90 0.35
CA ARG A 94 -6.10 -9.48 1.06
C ARG A 94 -5.77 -8.83 2.40
N LEU A 95 -4.89 -9.44 3.19
CA LEU A 95 -4.44 -8.85 4.46
C LEU A 95 -3.69 -7.53 4.28
N LEU A 96 -2.89 -7.38 3.23
CA LEU A 96 -2.18 -6.14 2.92
C LEU A 96 -3.11 -5.04 2.40
N GLU A 97 -4.10 -5.39 1.59
CA GLU A 97 -5.12 -4.44 1.10
C GLU A 97 -6.05 -3.98 2.21
N SER A 98 -6.43 -4.86 3.15
CA SER A 98 -7.32 -4.53 4.27
C SER A 98 -6.65 -3.68 5.37
N ARG A 99 -5.40 -3.28 5.21
CA ARG A 99 -4.76 -2.34 6.14
C ARG A 99 -5.40 -0.96 6.03
N PHE A 100 -5.66 -0.32 7.16
CA PHE A 100 -6.33 0.97 7.20
C PHE A 100 -5.58 2.06 6.43
N ASP A 101 -4.24 2.13 6.56
CA ASP A 101 -3.43 3.06 5.78
C ASP A 101 -3.55 2.84 4.26
N ASN A 102 -3.71 1.60 3.82
CA ASN A 102 -3.89 1.27 2.40
C ASN A 102 -5.32 1.54 1.93
N VAL A 103 -6.32 1.21 2.74
CA VAL A 103 -7.74 1.46 2.42
C VAL A 103 -8.00 2.94 2.17
N LEU A 104 -7.42 3.85 2.98
CA LEU A 104 -7.53 5.29 2.76
C LEU A 104 -6.96 5.75 1.41
N VAL A 105 -5.90 5.11 0.93
CA VAL A 105 -5.36 5.38 -0.41
C VAL A 105 -6.29 4.84 -1.50
N ARG A 106 -6.88 3.66 -1.30
CA ARG A 106 -7.84 3.09 -2.25
C ARG A 106 -9.14 3.90 -2.35
N LEU A 107 -9.57 4.50 -1.25
CA LEU A 107 -10.70 5.42 -1.18
C LEU A 107 -10.40 6.81 -1.78
N GLY A 108 -9.13 7.14 -2.02
CA GLY A 108 -8.73 8.46 -2.48
C GLY A 108 -8.54 9.50 -1.39
N PHE A 109 -8.70 9.15 -0.13
CA PHE A 109 -8.54 10.08 0.98
C PHE A 109 -7.07 10.44 1.30
N ALA A 110 -6.13 9.85 0.58
CA ALA A 110 -4.72 10.19 0.66
C ALA A 110 -4.02 9.94 -0.67
N ALA A 111 -3.18 10.87 -1.09
CA ALA A 111 -2.41 10.78 -2.33
C ALA A 111 -1.30 9.72 -2.28
N SER A 112 -0.92 9.24 -1.10
CA SER A 112 0.08 8.19 -0.93
C SER A 112 -0.10 7.44 0.41
N ARG A 113 0.39 6.19 0.47
CA ARG A 113 0.39 5.39 1.70
C ARG A 113 1.15 6.06 2.86
N ARG A 114 2.16 6.87 2.55
CA ARG A 114 2.90 7.64 3.56
C ARG A 114 2.04 8.73 4.18
N GLN A 115 1.27 9.44 3.36
CA GLN A 115 0.31 10.45 3.81
C GLN A 115 -0.82 9.79 4.61
N ALA A 116 -1.44 8.73 4.08
CA ALA A 116 -2.46 7.98 4.79
C ALA A 116 -1.99 7.53 6.18
N ARG A 117 -0.79 6.94 6.25
CA ARG A 117 -0.20 6.52 7.51
C ARG A 117 -0.01 7.66 8.50
N GLN A 118 0.38 8.84 8.03
CA GLN A 118 0.52 10.01 8.88
C GLN A 118 -0.83 10.50 9.38
N LEU A 119 -1.82 10.62 8.49
CA LEU A 119 -3.19 11.02 8.85
C LEU A 119 -3.80 10.08 9.90
N VAL A 120 -3.63 8.77 9.73
CA VAL A 120 -4.09 7.79 10.73
C VAL A 120 -3.34 7.97 12.05
N SER A 121 -2.01 8.00 12.04
CA SER A 121 -1.21 8.11 13.28
C SER A 121 -1.46 9.40 14.05
N HIS A 122 -1.89 10.47 13.36
CA HIS A 122 -2.29 11.73 14.00
C HIS A 122 -3.75 11.71 14.47
N GLY A 123 -4.50 10.62 14.22
CA GLY A 123 -5.85 10.40 14.72
C GLY A 123 -6.92 11.27 14.06
N HIS A 124 -6.77 11.53 12.76
CA HIS A 124 -7.75 12.26 11.97
C HIS A 124 -8.94 11.41 11.52
N TRP A 125 -8.91 10.11 11.75
CA TRP A 125 -9.89 9.14 11.26
C TRP A 125 -10.59 8.38 12.37
N MET A 126 -11.82 7.99 12.09
CA MET A 126 -12.67 7.16 12.93
C MET A 126 -13.16 5.94 12.16
N ILE A 127 -13.35 4.84 12.85
CA ILE A 127 -14.02 3.63 12.35
C ILE A 127 -15.17 3.32 13.31
N ASN A 128 -16.37 3.21 12.78
CA ASN A 128 -17.61 2.97 13.55
C ASN A 128 -17.75 3.97 14.72
N GLY A 129 -17.47 5.25 14.46
CA GLY A 129 -17.57 6.32 15.45
C GLY A 129 -16.43 6.37 16.49
N ARG A 130 -15.44 5.48 16.41
CA ARG A 130 -14.31 5.44 17.34
C ARG A 130 -13.02 5.87 16.66
N ARG A 131 -12.23 6.72 17.30
CA ARG A 131 -10.92 7.13 16.81
C ARG A 131 -9.99 5.92 16.65
N VAL A 132 -9.35 5.82 15.49
CA VAL A 132 -8.34 4.80 15.21
C VAL A 132 -7.04 5.50 14.74
N ASP A 133 -5.95 5.28 15.47
CA ASP A 133 -4.62 5.85 15.20
C ASP A 133 -3.56 4.80 14.83
N ILE A 134 -4.00 3.56 14.58
CA ILE A 134 -3.15 2.43 14.22
C ILE A 134 -3.24 2.19 12.70
N PRO A 135 -2.20 2.54 11.90
CA PRO A 135 -2.22 2.37 10.45
C PRO A 135 -2.34 0.92 9.98
N SER A 136 -1.93 -0.03 10.81
CA SER A 136 -2.02 -1.47 10.52
C SER A 136 -3.34 -2.11 10.97
N TYR A 137 -4.30 -1.32 11.45
CA TYR A 137 -5.64 -1.81 11.74
C TYR A 137 -6.20 -2.53 10.51
N GLN A 138 -6.79 -3.71 10.72
CA GLN A 138 -7.41 -4.49 9.65
C GLN A 138 -8.90 -4.14 9.59
N VAL A 139 -9.30 -3.46 8.52
CA VAL A 139 -10.72 -3.16 8.31
C VAL A 139 -11.48 -4.44 7.99
N ARG A 140 -12.75 -4.46 8.37
CA ARG A 140 -13.68 -5.57 8.16
C ARG A 140 -14.84 -5.14 7.27
N PRO A 141 -15.50 -6.06 6.60
CA PRO A 141 -16.78 -5.77 5.96
C PRO A 141 -17.73 -5.07 6.96
N GLU A 142 -18.53 -4.15 6.44
CA GLU A 142 -19.48 -3.29 7.16
C GLU A 142 -18.84 -2.17 8.01
N ASP A 143 -17.50 -2.09 8.12
CA ASP A 143 -16.87 -0.96 8.80
C ASP A 143 -17.16 0.36 8.07
N ILE A 144 -17.60 1.36 8.85
CA ILE A 144 -17.83 2.74 8.39
C ILE A 144 -16.63 3.57 8.79
N ILE A 145 -15.98 4.14 7.80
CA ILE A 145 -14.81 5.03 7.96
C ILE A 145 -15.31 6.48 7.83
N SER A 146 -14.92 7.34 8.74
CA SER A 146 -15.26 8.77 8.69
C SER A 146 -14.12 9.64 9.19
N ILE A 147 -14.07 10.88 8.70
CA ILE A 147 -13.14 11.86 9.26
C ILE A 147 -13.59 12.27 10.67
N LYS A 148 -12.62 12.52 11.55
CA LYS A 148 -12.90 13.06 12.88
C LYS A 148 -13.50 14.49 12.76
N PRO A 149 -14.63 14.80 13.42
CA PRO A 149 -15.17 16.16 13.43
C PRO A 149 -14.13 17.20 13.89
N GLY A 150 -14.07 18.33 13.19
CA GLY A 150 -13.10 19.39 13.48
C GLY A 150 -11.63 19.02 13.16
N SER A 151 -11.39 18.05 12.30
CA SER A 151 -10.04 17.68 11.87
C SER A 151 -9.38 18.80 11.07
N SER A 152 -8.16 19.19 11.46
CA SER A 152 -7.33 20.13 10.70
C SER A 152 -6.83 19.60 9.36
N ALA A 153 -7.02 18.31 9.09
CA ALA A 153 -6.58 17.65 7.86
C ALA A 153 -7.64 17.63 6.75
N THR A 154 -8.84 18.17 6.99
CA THR A 154 -9.97 18.11 6.06
C THR A 154 -9.61 18.63 4.67
N GLU A 155 -9.03 19.82 4.57
CA GLU A 155 -8.62 20.43 3.30
C GLU A 155 -7.56 19.57 2.56
N THR A 156 -6.61 19.01 3.28
CA THR A 156 -5.57 18.12 2.71
C THR A 156 -6.18 16.83 2.16
N ILE A 157 -7.19 16.30 2.81
CA ILE A 157 -7.92 15.10 2.39
C ILE A 157 -8.76 15.40 1.16
N GLN A 158 -9.49 16.51 1.14
CA GLN A 158 -10.29 16.96 0.00
C GLN A 158 -9.43 17.12 -1.27
N ARG A 159 -8.26 17.75 -1.17
CA ARG A 159 -7.30 17.82 -2.28
C ARG A 159 -6.84 16.45 -2.77
N ALA A 160 -6.76 15.47 -1.89
CA ALA A 160 -6.38 14.12 -2.29
C ALA A 160 -7.51 13.40 -3.04
N THR A 161 -8.78 13.68 -2.72
CA THR A 161 -9.93 13.06 -3.42
C THR A 161 -10.01 13.50 -4.88
N GLU A 162 -9.59 14.71 -5.20
CA GLU A 162 -9.55 15.24 -6.58
C GLU A 162 -8.61 14.45 -7.51
N LEU A 163 -7.65 13.72 -6.93
CA LEU A 163 -6.65 12.96 -7.69
C LEU A 163 -7.10 11.55 -8.06
N VAL A 164 -8.20 11.09 -7.50
CA VAL A 164 -8.67 9.71 -7.66
C VAL A 164 -9.81 9.64 -8.64
N SER A 165 -9.64 8.85 -9.69
CA SER A 165 -10.65 8.65 -10.73
C SER A 165 -11.61 7.48 -10.42
N THR A 166 -11.16 6.47 -9.69
CA THR A 166 -11.95 5.25 -9.45
C THR A 166 -11.70 4.67 -8.06
N VAL A 167 -12.77 4.31 -7.37
CA VAL A 167 -12.75 3.56 -6.12
C VAL A 167 -13.01 2.08 -6.44
N PRO A 168 -12.25 1.14 -5.86
CA PRO A 168 -12.49 -0.30 -6.08
C PRO A 168 -13.89 -0.73 -5.63
N ALA A 169 -14.49 -1.69 -6.32
CA ALA A 169 -15.87 -2.15 -6.09
C ALA A 169 -16.14 -2.77 -4.70
N TRP A 170 -15.11 -3.18 -3.97
CA TRP A 170 -15.22 -3.67 -2.59
C TRP A 170 -15.32 -2.55 -1.54
N LEU A 171 -15.17 -1.28 -1.97
CA LEU A 171 -15.29 -0.08 -1.15
C LEU A 171 -16.36 0.86 -1.74
N GLN A 172 -17.01 1.60 -0.87
CA GLN A 172 -17.90 2.70 -1.24
C GLN A 172 -17.42 3.96 -0.55
N ALA A 173 -17.21 5.04 -1.31
CA ALA A 173 -16.77 6.33 -0.79
C ALA A 173 -17.80 7.42 -1.09
N ASP A 174 -18.01 8.29 -0.13
CA ASP A 174 -18.63 9.59 -0.27
C ASP A 174 -17.53 10.64 -0.04
N HIS A 175 -17.06 11.23 -1.12
CA HIS A 175 -15.95 12.19 -1.08
C HIS A 175 -16.38 13.55 -0.53
N ASP A 176 -17.65 13.92 -0.65
CA ASP A 176 -18.17 15.18 -0.14
C ASP A 176 -18.32 15.14 1.39
N ALA A 177 -18.88 14.06 1.89
CA ALA A 177 -19.01 13.83 3.32
C ALA A 177 -17.73 13.30 3.98
N LEU A 178 -16.68 12.96 3.21
CA LEU A 178 -15.44 12.30 3.67
C LEU A 178 -15.73 11.05 4.51
N THR A 179 -16.68 10.24 4.03
CA THR A 179 -17.07 8.98 4.65
C THR A 179 -16.94 7.84 3.65
N ALA A 180 -16.78 6.64 4.16
CA ALA A 180 -16.71 5.45 3.34
C ALA A 180 -17.22 4.22 4.08
N LYS A 181 -17.62 3.21 3.31
CA LYS A 181 -18.03 1.90 3.83
C LYS A 181 -17.22 0.79 3.15
N VAL A 182 -16.79 -0.19 3.94
CA VAL A 182 -16.18 -1.42 3.44
C VAL A 182 -17.31 -2.41 3.15
N LEU A 183 -17.51 -2.78 1.88
CA LEU A 183 -18.61 -3.66 1.49
C LEU A 183 -18.26 -5.14 1.70
N ARG A 184 -17.07 -5.54 1.28
CA ARG A 184 -16.54 -6.90 1.38
C ARG A 184 -15.02 -6.92 1.38
N TYR A 185 -14.41 -8.07 1.52
CA TYR A 185 -12.97 -8.20 1.27
C TYR A 185 -12.66 -8.16 -0.24
N PRO A 186 -11.49 -7.60 -0.64
CA PRO A 186 -11.10 -7.58 -2.04
C PRO A 186 -10.84 -8.99 -2.58
N GLU A 187 -11.25 -9.23 -3.82
CA GLU A 187 -10.86 -10.39 -4.62
C GLU A 187 -9.51 -10.14 -5.31
N ARG A 188 -8.82 -11.21 -5.72
CA ARG A 188 -7.52 -11.06 -6.38
C ARG A 188 -7.57 -10.21 -7.64
N SER A 189 -8.64 -10.34 -8.43
CA SER A 189 -8.88 -9.58 -9.66
C SER A 189 -8.98 -8.05 -9.44
N GLU A 190 -9.44 -7.64 -8.27
CA GLU A 190 -9.63 -6.23 -7.91
C GLU A 190 -8.36 -5.58 -7.31
N ILE A 191 -7.37 -6.40 -6.98
CA ILE A 191 -6.11 -5.94 -6.40
C ILE A 191 -5.15 -5.54 -7.52
N SER A 192 -5.04 -4.25 -7.79
CA SER A 192 -4.17 -3.67 -8.82
C SER A 192 -2.69 -3.60 -8.44
N ALA A 193 -2.25 -4.31 -7.40
CA ALA A 193 -0.84 -4.36 -7.03
C ALA A 193 -0.01 -5.09 -8.10
N PRO A 194 1.10 -4.51 -8.61
CA PRO A 194 1.91 -5.11 -9.67
C PRO A 194 2.84 -6.19 -9.10
N VAL A 195 2.28 -7.23 -8.51
CA VAL A 195 3.01 -8.29 -7.79
C VAL A 195 2.58 -9.69 -8.23
N GLN A 196 3.55 -10.61 -8.20
CA GLN A 196 3.37 -12.04 -8.39
C GLN A 196 3.51 -12.73 -7.03
N GLU A 197 2.39 -12.94 -6.37
CA GLU A 197 2.33 -13.47 -5.00
C GLU A 197 2.88 -14.88 -4.88
N GLN A 198 2.80 -15.69 -5.95
CA GLN A 198 3.35 -17.05 -5.97
C GLN A 198 4.85 -17.07 -5.69
N LEU A 199 5.63 -16.15 -6.29
CA LEU A 199 7.07 -16.05 -6.06
C LEU A 199 7.41 -15.70 -4.60
N ILE A 200 6.51 -15.00 -3.91
CA ILE A 200 6.68 -14.68 -2.49
C ILE A 200 6.43 -15.93 -1.64
N VAL A 201 5.40 -16.70 -1.98
CA VAL A 201 5.10 -17.97 -1.30
C VAL A 201 6.26 -18.94 -1.47
N GLU A 202 6.77 -19.11 -2.69
CA GLU A 202 7.93 -19.96 -2.97
C GLU A 202 9.19 -19.54 -2.19
N LEU A 203 9.43 -18.23 -2.03
CA LEU A 203 10.56 -17.72 -1.25
C LEU A 203 10.49 -18.11 0.23
N TYR A 204 9.30 -18.06 0.82
CA TYR A 204 9.11 -18.35 2.24
C TYR A 204 8.90 -19.85 2.54
N SER A 205 8.66 -20.66 1.52
CA SER A 205 8.49 -22.11 1.63
C SER A 205 9.81 -22.88 1.60
N LYS A 206 10.94 -22.19 1.36
CA LYS A 206 12.30 -22.75 1.32
C LYS A 206 12.94 -22.86 2.68
#